data_6f7d7254a8d0fdd8ec543c05e370b1da
#
_entry.id   6f7d7254a8d0fdd8ec543c05e370b1da
#
_cell.length_a   1.000
_cell.length_b   1.000
_cell.length_c   1.000
_cell.angle_alpha   90.00
_cell.angle_beta   90.00
_cell.angle_gamma   90.00
#
_symmetry.space_group_name_H-M   'P 1'
#
loop_
_entity.id
_entity.type
_entity.pdbx_description
1 polymer ?
#
loop_
_entity_poly.entity_id
_entity_poly.type
_entity_poly.pdbx_seq_one_letter_code
_entity_poly.pdbx_strand_id
1 'polypeptide(L)'
;MNENLADKKIAVLLSGGVDSSVVVYEMAQMGLHPDCFYIKIGPEEQEEWDCSSEEDLEMATAVAKRYGCNLQVIDCHQEYWNEVTRYTMDKVRAGFTPNPDVMCNRLIKFGAFNEKMGHNYDLIATGHYAQTEIIDGKKWLVTSPDPVKDQTDFLAQIYDWQLRKAIFPIGHYMKDEVRAIAEREHLIIARRKDSQGSCFLG
;
A
#
# COMPACT_ATOMS: atom_id res chain seq x y z
N MET A 1 10.94 -1.57 -14.91
CA MET A 1 9.89 -2.58 -14.71
C MET A 1 9.82 -3.40 -16.00
N ASN A 2 10.35 -4.65 -15.98
CA ASN A 2 10.48 -5.49 -17.20
C ASN A 2 9.43 -6.63 -17.26
N GLU A 3 8.41 -6.60 -16.39
CA GLU A 3 7.32 -7.57 -16.46
C GLU A 3 6.26 -7.06 -17.44
N ASN A 4 5.83 -7.91 -18.36
CA ASN A 4 4.66 -7.61 -19.20
C ASN A 4 3.42 -7.64 -18.31
N LEU A 5 2.90 -6.48 -17.93
CA LEU A 5 1.74 -6.34 -17.04
C LEU A 5 0.40 -6.51 -17.76
N ALA A 6 0.37 -6.46 -19.10
CA ALA A 6 -0.86 -6.45 -19.88
C ALA A 6 -1.70 -7.73 -19.70
N ASP A 7 -1.04 -8.87 -19.48
CA ASP A 7 -1.70 -10.17 -19.31
C ASP A 7 -1.86 -10.57 -17.83
N LYS A 8 -1.55 -9.66 -16.90
CA LYS A 8 -1.58 -9.94 -15.47
C LYS A 8 -2.86 -9.41 -14.81
N LYS A 9 -3.43 -10.19 -13.94
CA LYS A 9 -4.51 -9.76 -13.05
C LYS A 9 -3.89 -9.06 -11.84
N ILE A 10 -4.12 -7.77 -11.71
CA ILE A 10 -3.45 -6.91 -10.72
C ILE A 10 -4.46 -6.40 -9.70
N ALA A 11 -4.12 -6.56 -8.41
CA ALA A 11 -4.79 -5.89 -7.30
C ALA A 11 -3.98 -4.65 -6.90
N VAL A 12 -4.62 -3.50 -6.74
CA VAL A 12 -4.00 -2.27 -6.21
C VAL A 12 -4.52 -2.02 -4.80
N LEU A 13 -3.62 -1.91 -3.82
CA LEU A 13 -3.98 -1.47 -2.48
C LEU A 13 -4.08 0.06 -2.45
N LEU A 14 -5.31 0.57 -2.40
CA LEU A 14 -5.65 1.99 -2.50
C LEU A 14 -6.11 2.53 -1.15
N SER A 15 -5.26 3.28 -0.47
CA SER A 15 -5.49 3.79 0.88
C SER A 15 -6.16 5.17 0.94
N GLY A 16 -6.44 5.81 -0.21
CA GLY A 16 -6.92 7.20 -0.26
C GLY A 16 -5.82 8.27 -0.10
N GLY A 17 -4.56 7.87 0.09
CA GLY A 17 -3.41 8.77 0.11
C GLY A 17 -2.87 9.08 -1.30
N VAL A 18 -2.00 10.10 -1.38
CA VAL A 18 -1.41 10.58 -2.65
C VAL A 18 -0.70 9.45 -3.39
N ASP A 19 0.17 8.71 -2.69
CA ASP A 19 1.06 7.72 -3.28
C ASP A 19 0.26 6.57 -3.93
N SER A 20 -0.68 5.98 -3.20
CA SER A 20 -1.53 4.91 -3.74
C SER A 20 -2.46 5.38 -4.87
N SER A 21 -2.85 6.65 -4.87
CA SER A 21 -3.65 7.24 -5.95
C SER A 21 -2.85 7.41 -7.23
N VAL A 22 -1.57 7.80 -7.12
CA VAL A 22 -0.67 7.88 -8.28
C VAL A 22 -0.36 6.49 -8.82
N VAL A 23 -0.34 5.43 -7.99
CA VAL A 23 -0.27 4.04 -8.49
C VAL A 23 -1.42 3.73 -9.45
N VAL A 24 -2.66 4.09 -9.09
CA VAL A 24 -3.82 3.87 -9.98
C VAL A 24 -3.70 4.68 -11.27
N TYR A 25 -3.23 5.93 -11.19
CA TYR A 25 -2.95 6.76 -12.36
C TYR A 25 -1.91 6.10 -13.29
N GLU A 26 -0.77 5.66 -12.75
CA GLU A 26 0.29 5.01 -13.53
C GLU A 26 -0.22 3.74 -14.24
N MET A 27 -1.02 2.92 -13.54
CA MET A 27 -1.65 1.76 -14.15
C MET A 27 -2.59 2.14 -15.30
N ALA A 28 -3.41 3.18 -15.10
CA ALA A 28 -4.31 3.67 -16.13
C ALA A 28 -3.56 4.23 -17.37
N GLN A 29 -2.40 4.90 -17.17
CA GLN A 29 -1.54 5.36 -18.27
C GLN A 29 -0.97 4.19 -19.09
N MET A 30 -0.79 3.03 -18.47
CA MET A 30 -0.39 1.79 -19.16
C MET A 30 -1.57 1.08 -19.85
N GLY A 31 -2.78 1.67 -19.81
CA GLY A 31 -4.00 1.05 -20.33
C GLY A 31 -4.55 -0.10 -19.47
N LEU A 32 -4.13 -0.17 -18.21
CA LEU A 32 -4.55 -1.20 -17.26
C LEU A 32 -5.72 -0.68 -16.39
N HIS A 33 -6.66 -1.54 -16.09
CA HIS A 33 -7.79 -1.26 -15.19
C HIS A 33 -7.79 -2.29 -14.05
N PRO A 34 -6.91 -2.12 -13.04
CA PRO A 34 -6.80 -3.07 -11.95
C PRO A 34 -8.03 -3.02 -11.03
N ASP A 35 -8.27 -4.10 -10.30
CA ASP A 35 -9.17 -4.06 -9.15
C ASP A 35 -8.47 -3.37 -7.98
N CYS A 36 -9.14 -2.38 -7.38
CA CYS A 36 -8.63 -1.63 -6.24
C CYS A 36 -9.22 -2.17 -4.94
N PHE A 37 -8.42 -2.16 -3.88
CA PHE A 37 -8.81 -2.63 -2.56
C PHE A 37 -8.44 -1.62 -1.49
N TYR A 38 -9.41 -1.25 -0.69
CA TYR A 38 -9.20 -0.51 0.54
C TYR A 38 -9.17 -1.51 1.71
N ILE A 39 -8.05 -1.56 2.45
CA ILE A 39 -7.91 -2.43 3.62
C ILE A 39 -8.36 -1.64 4.85
N LYS A 40 -9.45 -2.09 5.48
CA LYS A 40 -9.94 -1.53 6.74
C LYS A 40 -9.25 -2.22 7.91
N ILE A 41 -8.57 -1.44 8.78
CA ILE A 41 -7.80 -1.93 9.93
C ILE A 41 -8.17 -1.25 11.27
N GLY A 42 -8.98 -0.21 11.25
CA GLY A 42 -9.40 0.55 12.45
C GLY A 42 -10.38 -0.21 13.35
N PRO A 43 -10.58 0.20 14.61
CA PRO A 43 -11.54 -0.40 15.52
C PRO A 43 -12.99 -0.25 15.02
N GLU A 44 -13.84 -1.25 15.32
CA GLU A 44 -15.23 -1.26 14.87
C GLU A 44 -16.14 -0.27 15.58
N GLU A 45 -15.80 0.21 16.80
CA GLU A 45 -16.75 0.88 17.69
C GLU A 45 -16.17 2.09 18.47
N GLN A 46 -15.35 2.95 17.88
CA GLN A 46 -14.98 4.20 18.54
C GLN A 46 -15.33 5.40 17.69
N GLU A 47 -16.49 5.99 17.96
CA GLU A 47 -17.05 7.16 17.27
C GLU A 47 -16.14 8.41 17.26
N GLU A 48 -15.11 8.47 18.10
CA GLU A 48 -14.20 9.63 18.20
C GLU A 48 -12.92 9.53 17.33
N TRP A 49 -12.63 8.37 16.72
CA TRP A 49 -11.39 8.16 15.94
C TRP A 49 -11.63 7.92 14.45
N ASP A 50 -12.86 8.02 13.98
CA ASP A 50 -13.29 7.48 12.68
C ASP A 50 -13.26 8.48 11.52
N CYS A 51 -13.05 9.76 11.76
CA CYS A 51 -13.10 10.77 10.70
C CYS A 51 -12.05 10.58 9.60
N SER A 52 -10.87 10.01 9.91
CA SER A 52 -9.82 9.84 8.93
C SER A 52 -10.06 8.63 8.02
N SER A 53 -10.65 7.55 8.53
CA SER A 53 -10.89 6.32 7.75
C SER A 53 -12.03 6.49 6.73
N GLU A 54 -13.08 7.22 7.09
CA GLU A 54 -14.18 7.55 6.16
C GLU A 54 -13.68 8.47 5.03
N GLU A 55 -12.95 9.54 5.38
CA GLU A 55 -12.36 10.44 4.40
C GLU A 55 -11.39 9.69 3.46
N ASP A 56 -10.57 8.78 3.98
CA ASP A 56 -9.68 7.94 3.19
C ASP A 56 -10.44 7.07 2.18
N LEU A 57 -11.53 6.46 2.63
CA LEU A 57 -12.38 5.62 1.77
C LEU A 57 -13.10 6.46 0.71
N GLU A 58 -13.57 7.67 1.05
CA GLU A 58 -14.15 8.60 0.07
C GLU A 58 -13.13 8.98 -1.00
N MET A 59 -11.89 9.32 -0.59
CA MET A 59 -10.82 9.65 -1.53
C MET A 59 -10.46 8.46 -2.42
N ALA A 60 -10.31 7.26 -1.84
CA ALA A 60 -10.06 6.04 -2.60
C ALA A 60 -11.19 5.77 -3.62
N THR A 61 -12.44 5.97 -3.21
CA THR A 61 -13.61 5.79 -4.08
C THR A 61 -13.59 6.79 -5.24
N ALA A 62 -13.28 8.05 -4.96
CA ALA A 62 -13.18 9.09 -5.99
C ALA A 62 -12.09 8.79 -7.03
N VAL A 63 -10.92 8.32 -6.57
CA VAL A 63 -9.80 7.95 -7.44
C VAL A 63 -10.15 6.73 -8.29
N ALA A 64 -10.66 5.66 -7.69
CA ALA A 64 -11.06 4.44 -8.41
C ALA A 64 -12.09 4.76 -9.51
N LYS A 65 -13.12 5.53 -9.15
CA LYS A 65 -14.17 5.97 -10.11
C LYS A 65 -13.58 6.79 -11.26
N ARG A 66 -12.65 7.70 -10.98
CA ARG A 66 -12.02 8.54 -12.02
C ARG A 66 -11.32 7.71 -13.09
N TYR A 67 -10.68 6.62 -12.71
CA TYR A 67 -9.92 5.76 -13.62
C TYR A 67 -10.69 4.49 -14.05
N GLY A 68 -11.99 4.42 -13.75
CA GLY A 68 -12.83 3.30 -14.17
C GLY A 68 -12.46 1.97 -13.50
N CYS A 69 -11.84 2.03 -12.32
CA CYS A 69 -11.46 0.88 -11.53
C CYS A 69 -12.58 0.50 -10.54
N ASN A 70 -12.73 -0.81 -10.28
CA ASN A 70 -13.60 -1.30 -9.22
C ASN A 70 -12.90 -1.18 -7.87
N LEU A 71 -13.56 -0.65 -6.83
CA LEU A 71 -13.05 -0.58 -5.47
C LEU A 71 -13.84 -1.52 -4.55
N GLN A 72 -13.14 -2.34 -3.80
CA GLN A 72 -13.70 -3.20 -2.76
C GLN A 72 -13.05 -2.88 -1.41
N VAL A 73 -13.84 -2.94 -0.35
CA VAL A 73 -13.35 -2.80 1.03
C VAL A 73 -13.10 -4.20 1.59
N ILE A 74 -11.91 -4.43 2.11
CA ILE A 74 -11.52 -5.69 2.77
C ILE A 74 -11.28 -5.40 4.24
N ASP A 75 -12.10 -6.00 5.09
CA ASP A 75 -11.94 -5.91 6.52
C ASP A 75 -10.80 -6.82 6.98
N CYS A 76 -9.77 -6.21 7.59
CA CYS A 76 -8.64 -6.87 8.22
C CYS A 76 -8.44 -6.40 9.68
N HIS A 77 -9.49 -5.84 10.30
CA HIS A 77 -9.43 -5.33 11.68
C HIS A 77 -8.95 -6.40 12.66
N GLN A 78 -9.57 -7.60 12.61
CA GLN A 78 -9.26 -8.69 13.53
C GLN A 78 -7.81 -9.18 13.37
N GLU A 79 -7.35 -9.33 12.12
CA GLU A 79 -5.98 -9.73 11.83
C GLU A 79 -4.98 -8.67 12.29
N TYR A 80 -5.27 -7.39 12.03
CA TYR A 80 -4.42 -6.29 12.45
C TYR A 80 -4.29 -6.23 13.97
N TRP A 81 -5.40 -6.35 14.70
CA TRP A 81 -5.42 -6.38 16.16
C TRP A 81 -4.60 -7.53 16.72
N ASN A 82 -4.85 -8.74 16.24
CA ASN A 82 -4.22 -9.95 16.78
C ASN A 82 -2.73 -10.05 16.45
N GLU A 83 -2.32 -9.57 15.28
CA GLU A 83 -0.97 -9.81 14.76
C GLU A 83 -0.06 -8.59 14.89
N VAL A 84 -0.57 -7.39 14.57
CA VAL A 84 0.25 -6.17 14.58
C VAL A 84 0.16 -5.46 15.91
N THR A 85 -1.06 -5.18 16.39
CA THR A 85 -1.26 -4.42 17.63
C THR A 85 -0.74 -5.21 18.83
N ARG A 86 -1.11 -6.47 18.95
CA ARG A 86 -0.64 -7.33 20.05
C ARG A 86 0.89 -7.46 20.05
N TYR A 87 1.48 -7.75 18.89
CA TYR A 87 2.94 -7.78 18.76
C TYR A 87 3.58 -6.49 19.24
N THR A 88 3.05 -5.34 18.81
CA THR A 88 3.57 -4.02 19.20
C THR A 88 3.49 -3.82 20.72
N MET A 89 2.35 -4.10 21.31
CA MET A 89 2.15 -3.99 22.76
C MET A 89 3.10 -4.90 23.55
N ASP A 90 3.27 -6.15 23.14
CA ASP A 90 4.15 -7.11 23.81
C ASP A 90 5.61 -6.69 23.71
N LYS A 91 6.06 -6.16 22.59
CA LYS A 91 7.42 -5.63 22.41
C LYS A 91 7.68 -4.39 23.27
N VAL A 92 6.72 -3.46 23.33
CA VAL A 92 6.80 -2.27 24.20
C VAL A 92 6.86 -2.68 25.68
N ARG A 93 6.02 -3.61 26.11
CA ARG A 93 6.06 -4.15 27.49
C ARG A 93 7.40 -4.80 27.82
N ALA A 94 8.06 -5.41 26.84
CA ALA A 94 9.39 -5.99 27.00
C ALA A 94 10.54 -4.97 26.89
N GLY A 95 10.25 -3.67 26.76
CA GLY A 95 11.24 -2.58 26.69
C GLY A 95 11.86 -2.36 25.31
N PHE A 96 11.26 -2.89 24.24
CA PHE A 96 11.69 -2.66 22.86
C PHE A 96 10.90 -1.50 22.22
N THR A 97 11.45 -0.96 21.14
CA THR A 97 10.77 0.00 20.25
C THR A 97 10.44 -0.71 18.94
N PRO A 98 9.28 -1.36 18.81
CA PRO A 98 8.88 -2.05 17.59
C PRO A 98 8.51 -1.07 16.48
N ASN A 99 8.61 -1.53 15.23
CA ASN A 99 8.04 -0.84 14.09
C ASN A 99 6.80 -1.62 13.58
N PRO A 100 5.58 -1.15 13.89
CA PRO A 100 4.35 -1.82 13.47
C PRO A 100 4.15 -1.84 11.95
N ASP A 101 4.70 -0.87 11.21
CA ASP A 101 4.53 -0.79 9.75
C ASP A 101 5.23 -1.95 9.04
N VAL A 102 6.40 -2.38 9.52
CA VAL A 102 7.09 -3.58 9.02
C VAL A 102 6.21 -4.82 9.16
N MET A 103 5.53 -4.95 10.32
CA MET A 103 4.63 -6.07 10.58
C MET A 103 3.35 -5.94 9.76
N CYS A 104 2.79 -4.73 9.64
CA CYS A 104 1.61 -4.47 8.80
C CYS A 104 1.86 -4.87 7.34
N ASN A 105 3.00 -4.50 6.77
CA ASN A 105 3.33 -4.88 5.41
C ASN A 105 3.36 -6.40 5.24
N ARG A 106 4.07 -7.13 6.13
CA ARG A 106 4.20 -8.58 6.06
C ARG A 106 2.88 -9.32 6.34
N LEU A 107 2.19 -8.94 7.43
CA LEU A 107 1.07 -9.72 7.97
C LEU A 107 -0.28 -9.30 7.41
N ILE A 108 -0.45 -8.03 7.07
CA ILE A 108 -1.73 -7.50 6.59
C ILE A 108 -1.72 -7.28 5.07
N LYS A 109 -0.88 -6.37 4.55
CA LYS A 109 -0.92 -5.99 3.13
C LYS A 109 -0.54 -7.14 2.20
N PHE A 110 0.48 -7.93 2.54
CA PHE A 110 0.91 -9.08 1.75
C PHE A 110 0.57 -10.42 2.40
N GLY A 111 0.01 -10.43 3.61
CA GLY A 111 -0.46 -11.60 4.35
C GLY A 111 -1.97 -11.76 4.28
N ALA A 112 -2.71 -11.24 5.26
CA ALA A 112 -4.16 -11.38 5.39
C ALA A 112 -4.93 -10.95 4.13
N PHE A 113 -4.52 -9.85 3.47
CA PHE A 113 -5.11 -9.47 2.19
C PHE A 113 -4.91 -10.55 1.12
N ASN A 114 -3.70 -11.16 1.03
CA ASN A 114 -3.46 -12.23 0.07
C ASN A 114 -4.31 -13.47 0.36
N GLU A 115 -4.52 -13.81 1.63
CA GLU A 115 -5.38 -14.93 2.03
C GLU A 115 -6.84 -14.68 1.68
N LYS A 116 -7.35 -13.46 1.93
CA LYS A 116 -8.74 -13.10 1.65
C LYS A 116 -9.05 -12.91 0.17
N MET A 117 -8.20 -12.20 -0.55
CA MET A 117 -8.45 -11.77 -1.92
C MET A 117 -7.26 -11.91 -2.86
N GLY A 118 -6.06 -11.56 -2.39
CA GLY A 118 -4.87 -11.43 -3.23
C GLY A 118 -4.42 -12.71 -3.93
N HIS A 119 -4.83 -13.88 -3.42
CA HIS A 119 -4.56 -15.18 -4.07
C HIS A 119 -5.23 -15.30 -5.46
N ASN A 120 -6.27 -14.52 -5.74
CA ASN A 120 -6.94 -14.46 -7.03
C ASN A 120 -6.23 -13.58 -8.08
N TYR A 121 -5.14 -12.93 -7.69
CA TYR A 121 -4.38 -11.97 -8.50
C TYR A 121 -2.95 -12.47 -8.69
N ASP A 122 -2.40 -12.16 -9.86
CA ASP A 122 -0.99 -12.44 -10.16
C ASP A 122 -0.07 -11.51 -9.39
N LEU A 123 -0.44 -10.24 -9.29
CA LEU A 123 0.37 -9.18 -8.68
C LEU A 123 -0.45 -8.31 -7.73
N ILE A 124 0.23 -7.77 -6.72
CA ILE A 124 -0.30 -6.81 -5.75
C ILE A 124 0.54 -5.54 -5.86
N ALA A 125 -0.09 -4.45 -6.30
CA ALA A 125 0.54 -3.14 -6.44
C ALA A 125 0.30 -2.28 -5.19
N THR A 126 1.34 -1.62 -4.72
CA THR A 126 1.26 -0.71 -3.57
C THR A 126 2.02 0.58 -3.83
N GLY A 127 1.70 1.63 -3.05
CA GLY A 127 2.35 2.95 -3.11
C GLY A 127 3.67 3.05 -2.36
N HIS A 128 4.43 1.97 -2.19
CA HIS A 128 5.73 2.03 -1.53
C HIS A 128 6.81 2.61 -2.45
N TYR A 129 7.69 3.41 -1.86
CA TYR A 129 8.95 3.85 -2.48
C TYR A 129 9.99 2.74 -2.30
N ALA A 130 9.92 1.78 -3.17
CA ALA A 130 10.83 0.63 -3.27
C ALA A 130 10.85 0.15 -4.71
N GLN A 131 11.88 -0.57 -5.11
CA GLN A 131 11.98 -1.18 -6.42
C GLN A 131 12.24 -2.68 -6.32
N THR A 132 12.08 -3.37 -7.43
CA THR A 132 12.45 -4.78 -7.53
C THR A 132 13.29 -5.04 -8.76
N GLU A 133 14.23 -5.96 -8.64
CA GLU A 133 15.08 -6.41 -9.73
C GLU A 133 15.13 -7.94 -9.79
N ILE A 134 15.23 -8.51 -10.98
CA ILE A 134 15.44 -9.94 -11.18
C ILE A 134 16.93 -10.19 -11.38
N ILE A 135 17.54 -10.90 -10.44
CA ILE A 135 18.94 -11.30 -10.50
C ILE A 135 18.99 -12.83 -10.37
N ASP A 136 19.58 -13.51 -11.34
CA ASP A 136 19.67 -14.98 -11.39
C ASP A 136 18.32 -15.70 -11.19
N GLY A 137 17.26 -15.14 -11.78
CA GLY A 137 15.91 -15.70 -11.73
C GLY A 137 15.18 -15.49 -10.40
N LYS A 138 15.77 -14.76 -9.45
CA LYS A 138 15.12 -14.36 -8.18
C LYS A 138 14.78 -12.89 -8.20
N LYS A 139 13.62 -12.56 -7.62
CA LYS A 139 13.19 -11.17 -7.41
C LYS A 139 13.81 -10.64 -6.12
N TRP A 140 14.50 -9.53 -6.22
CA TRP A 140 15.14 -8.84 -5.11
C TRP A 140 14.46 -7.50 -4.85
N LEU A 141 14.41 -7.12 -3.59
CA LEU A 141 14.01 -5.79 -3.18
C LEU A 141 15.20 -4.83 -3.36
N VAL A 142 14.95 -3.68 -3.96
CA VAL A 142 15.96 -2.67 -4.28
C VAL A 142 15.49 -1.32 -3.76
N THR A 143 16.41 -0.48 -3.31
CA THR A 143 16.12 0.85 -2.78
C THR A 143 15.48 1.75 -3.84
N SER A 144 14.65 2.68 -3.37
CA SER A 144 14.15 3.80 -4.17
C SER A 144 15.26 4.81 -4.45
N PRO A 145 15.17 5.60 -5.52
CA PRO A 145 16.09 6.73 -5.74
C PRO A 145 15.91 7.86 -4.72
N ASP A 146 14.78 7.95 -4.04
CA ASP A 146 14.51 8.96 -3.02
C ASP A 146 15.12 8.54 -1.66
N PRO A 147 16.23 9.17 -1.23
CA PRO A 147 16.92 8.75 -0.01
C PRO A 147 16.16 9.11 1.29
N VAL A 148 15.13 9.96 1.19
CA VAL A 148 14.32 10.39 2.34
C VAL A 148 13.05 9.55 2.46
N LYS A 149 12.49 9.12 1.33
CA LYS A 149 11.24 8.37 1.26
C LYS A 149 11.43 6.89 0.98
N ASP A 150 12.65 6.41 0.80
CA ASP A 150 12.91 4.99 0.63
C ASP A 150 12.23 4.16 1.73
N GLN A 151 11.48 3.16 1.33
CA GLN A 151 10.65 2.34 2.23
C GLN A 151 11.05 0.85 2.19
N THR A 152 12.24 0.54 1.67
CA THR A 152 12.73 -0.85 1.65
C THR A 152 12.86 -1.45 3.05
N ASP A 153 13.23 -0.62 4.05
CA ASP A 153 13.30 -1.06 5.44
C ASP A 153 11.93 -1.51 5.99
N PHE A 154 10.85 -0.85 5.56
CA PHE A 154 9.49 -1.25 5.95
C PHE A 154 9.04 -2.56 5.30
N LEU A 155 9.72 -3.00 4.23
CA LEU A 155 9.48 -4.25 3.52
C LEU A 155 10.49 -5.35 3.88
N ALA A 156 11.43 -5.08 4.79
CA ALA A 156 12.54 -5.98 5.13
C ALA A 156 12.10 -7.36 5.68
N GLN A 157 10.87 -7.50 6.15
CA GLN A 157 10.35 -8.77 6.68
C GLN A 157 9.35 -9.49 5.78
N ILE A 158 9.04 -8.98 4.59
CA ILE A 158 8.18 -9.74 3.67
C ILE A 158 8.90 -11.00 3.17
N TYR A 159 8.13 -12.06 2.98
CA TYR A 159 8.67 -13.33 2.49
C TYR A 159 8.92 -13.30 0.98
N ASP A 160 9.79 -14.17 0.48
CA ASP A 160 10.09 -14.31 -0.94
C ASP A 160 8.83 -14.50 -1.81
N TRP A 161 7.86 -15.32 -1.37
CA TRP A 161 6.61 -15.50 -2.10
C TRP A 161 5.74 -14.22 -2.14
N GLN A 162 5.80 -13.38 -1.09
CA GLN A 162 5.12 -12.08 -1.04
C GLN A 162 5.79 -11.09 -1.99
N LEU A 163 7.12 -11.02 -1.95
CA LEU A 163 7.89 -10.16 -2.84
C LEU A 163 7.68 -10.52 -4.32
N ARG A 164 7.56 -11.81 -4.63
CA ARG A 164 7.26 -12.23 -6.02
C ARG A 164 5.96 -11.66 -6.55
N LYS A 165 4.94 -11.52 -5.70
CA LYS A 165 3.66 -10.90 -6.06
C LYS A 165 3.64 -9.38 -5.96
N ALA A 166 4.56 -8.77 -5.22
CA ALA A 166 4.60 -7.33 -4.99
C ALA A 166 5.13 -6.56 -6.20
N ILE A 167 4.48 -5.46 -6.56
CA ILE A 167 5.00 -4.46 -7.48
C ILE A 167 4.82 -3.06 -6.88
N PHE A 168 5.76 -2.17 -7.20
CA PHE A 168 5.84 -0.82 -6.67
C PHE A 168 5.90 0.18 -7.82
N PRO A 169 4.76 0.54 -8.44
CA PRO A 169 4.73 1.33 -9.66
C PRO A 169 5.37 2.69 -9.54
N ILE A 170 5.29 3.31 -8.35
CA ILE A 170 5.87 4.63 -8.09
C ILE A 170 7.29 4.56 -7.48
N GLY A 171 7.83 3.38 -7.26
CA GLY A 171 9.12 3.19 -6.56
C GLY A 171 10.33 3.79 -7.25
N HIS A 172 10.22 4.17 -8.51
CA HIS A 172 11.28 4.81 -9.29
C HIS A 172 11.20 6.35 -9.28
N TYR A 173 10.16 6.93 -8.68
CA TYR A 173 9.98 8.36 -8.55
C TYR A 173 10.56 8.90 -7.24
N MET A 174 10.96 10.18 -7.26
CA MET A 174 11.12 10.99 -6.07
C MET A 174 9.73 11.41 -5.54
N LYS A 175 9.62 11.67 -4.24
CA LYS A 175 8.35 12.11 -3.63
C LYS A 175 7.77 13.36 -4.28
N ASP A 176 8.64 14.32 -4.60
CA ASP A 176 8.21 15.56 -5.25
C ASP A 176 7.66 15.32 -6.65
N GLU A 177 8.18 14.34 -7.39
CA GLU A 177 7.65 13.94 -8.69
C GLU A 177 6.25 13.34 -8.56
N VAL A 178 6.03 12.48 -7.56
CA VAL A 178 4.70 11.91 -7.28
C VAL A 178 3.70 13.01 -6.94
N ARG A 179 4.10 14.00 -6.14
CA ARG A 179 3.25 15.16 -5.86
C ARG A 179 2.98 16.01 -7.10
N ALA A 180 3.99 16.26 -7.92
CA ALA A 180 3.82 16.99 -9.18
C ALA A 180 2.86 16.27 -10.14
N ILE A 181 2.91 14.94 -10.20
CA ILE A 181 1.94 14.13 -10.95
C ILE A 181 0.53 14.35 -10.40
N ALA A 182 0.34 14.22 -9.09
CA ALA A 182 -0.96 14.38 -8.46
C ALA A 182 -1.56 15.78 -8.70
N GLU A 183 -0.74 16.83 -8.66
CA GLU A 183 -1.16 18.22 -8.93
C GLU A 183 -1.49 18.43 -10.42
N ARG A 184 -0.64 17.99 -11.33
CA ARG A 184 -0.83 18.09 -12.77
C ARG A 184 -2.12 17.40 -13.20
N GLU A 185 -2.38 16.23 -12.65
CA GLU A 185 -3.57 15.45 -12.94
C GLU A 185 -4.80 15.91 -12.14
N HIS A 186 -4.68 16.97 -11.36
CA HIS A 186 -5.78 17.50 -10.53
C HIS A 186 -6.46 16.40 -9.71
N LEU A 187 -5.68 15.52 -9.09
CA LEU A 187 -6.22 14.51 -8.19
C LEU A 187 -6.78 15.20 -6.96
N ILE A 188 -7.95 14.75 -6.50
CA ILE A 188 -8.64 15.35 -5.34
C ILE A 188 -7.75 15.37 -4.09
N ILE A 189 -6.81 14.40 -4.01
CA ILE A 189 -5.89 14.22 -2.88
C ILE A 189 -4.57 15.01 -3.03
N ALA A 190 -4.33 15.72 -4.13
CA ALA A 190 -3.03 16.34 -4.44
C ALA A 190 -2.49 17.26 -3.33
N ARG A 191 -3.39 17.95 -2.61
CA ARG A 191 -3.04 18.86 -1.51
C ARG A 191 -3.09 18.22 -0.14
N ARG A 192 -3.43 16.93 -0.05
CA ARG A 192 -3.48 16.21 1.20
C ARG A 192 -2.06 16.05 1.78
N LYS A 193 -1.94 16.23 3.09
CA LYS A 193 -0.67 15.96 3.79
C LYS A 193 -0.39 14.46 3.74
N ASP A 194 0.90 14.11 3.72
CA ASP A 194 1.29 12.72 3.92
C ASP A 194 0.87 12.29 5.33
N SER A 195 0.53 11.01 5.47
CA SER A 195 0.35 10.43 6.80
C SER A 195 1.66 10.61 7.61
N GLN A 196 1.55 11.28 8.76
CA GLN A 196 2.70 11.62 9.60
C GLN A 196 3.00 10.54 10.64
N GLY A 197 2.20 9.50 10.71
CA GLY A 197 2.29 8.45 11.70
C GLY A 197 2.39 7.05 11.09
N SER A 198 2.72 6.09 11.94
CA SER A 198 2.47 4.69 11.62
C SER A 198 0.96 4.46 11.51
N CYS A 199 0.54 3.46 10.75
CA CYS A 199 -0.87 3.06 10.63
C CYS A 199 -1.57 2.82 11.99
N PHE A 200 -0.80 2.77 13.07
CA PHE A 200 -1.26 2.53 14.44
C PHE A 200 -1.56 3.82 15.22
N LEU A 201 -1.00 4.95 14.84
CA LEU A 201 -1.09 6.21 15.61
C LEU A 201 -1.98 7.28 14.96
N GLY A 202 -2.57 7.00 13.82
CA GLY A 202 -3.51 7.88 13.12
C GLY A 202 -2.84 9.00 12.35
#